data_8e54b75f833acf7539f24d5063bd3659
#
_entry.id   8e54b75f833acf7539f24d5063bd3659
#
_cell.length_a   1.000
_cell.length_b   1.000
_cell.length_c   1.000
_cell.angle_alpha   90.00
_cell.angle_beta   90.00
_cell.angle_gamma   90.00
#
_symmetry.space_group_name_H-M   'P 1'
#
loop_
_entity.id
_entity.type
_entity.pdbx_description
1 polymer ?
#
loop_
_entity_poly.entity_id
_entity_poly.type
_entity_poly.pdbx_seq_one_letter_code
_entity_poly.pdbx_strand_id
1 'polypeptide(L)'
;MKKTVLIAVLAAVLLSTACASSGDAPLDPVGSWGSDVPGEPNLVLEQDGKLSGTDGCNRLIGSWERTGDTLEFGPLGGTRMLCEGVDTWLADAASATLGTDSLQIYNAADQPIGTLDRDR
;
A
#
# COMPACT_ATOMS: atom_id res chain seq x y z
N MET A 1 -36.72 -60.68 28.51
CA MET A 1 -36.62 -59.92 28.19
C MET A 1 -35.77 -59.08 28.24
N LYS A 2 -35.18 -58.66 27.78
CA LYS A 2 -34.33 -57.94 27.76
C LYS A 2 -34.21 -56.99 27.00
N LYS A 3 -33.74 -56.13 26.92
CA LYS A 3 -33.64 -55.23 26.23
C LYS A 3 -32.54 -54.64 25.97
N THR A 4 -32.16 -54.24 25.19
CA THR A 4 -31.10 -53.76 24.84
C THR A 4 -31.08 -52.42 24.55
N VAL A 5 -30.34 -51.74 24.93
CA VAL A 5 -30.35 -50.50 24.65
C VAL A 5 -29.28 -50.13 23.87
N LEU A 6 -29.48 -49.57 22.91
CA LEU A 6 -28.58 -49.15 22.16
C LEU A 6 -28.24 -47.83 22.35
N ILE A 7 -27.23 -47.43 22.52
CA ILE A 7 -26.84 -46.17 22.63
C ILE A 7 -26.19 -45.68 21.53
N ALA A 8 -26.69 -44.83 21.02
CA ALA A 8 -26.11 -44.26 19.90
C ALA A 8 -25.25 -43.21 20.33
N VAL A 9 -24.14 -43.34 20.19
CA VAL A 9 -23.31 -42.34 20.50
C VAL A 9 -23.08 -41.51 19.37
N LEU A 10 -23.40 -40.39 19.39
CA LEU A 10 -23.24 -39.55 18.44
C LEU A 10 -22.06 -38.84 18.61
N ALA A 11 -21.19 -38.97 17.96
CA ALA A 11 -20.01 -38.26 17.99
C ALA A 11 -20.13 -37.00 17.26
N ALA A 12 -20.16 -36.03 17.86
CA ALA A 12 -20.29 -34.81 17.24
C ALA A 12 -18.96 -34.37 16.86
N VAL A 13 -18.69 -34.32 15.73
CA VAL A 13 -17.55 -33.89 15.32
C VAL A 13 -17.54 -32.51 15.12
N LEU A 14 -16.82 -31.80 15.69
CA LEU A 14 -16.72 -30.54 15.51
C LEU A 14 -15.72 -30.14 14.69
N LEU A 15 -15.88 -29.63 13.68
CA LEU A 15 -15.05 -29.11 12.89
C LEU A 15 -14.75 -27.81 13.12
N SER A 16 -13.79 -27.46 13.60
CA SER A 16 -13.45 -26.16 13.69
C SER A 16 -12.71 -25.76 12.61
N THR A 17 -13.14 -25.04 11.85
CA THR A 17 -12.46 -24.53 10.86
C THR A 17 -11.73 -23.45 11.30
N ALA A 18 -10.63 -23.51 11.41
CA ALA A 18 -9.84 -22.49 11.65
C ALA A 18 -9.71 -21.68 10.48
N CYS A 19 -10.11 -20.64 10.46
CA CYS A 19 -9.96 -19.80 9.49
C CYS A 19 -8.64 -19.34 9.56
N ALA A 20 -7.84 -19.87 9.03
CA ALA A 20 -6.60 -19.40 9.02
C ALA A 20 -6.42 -18.37 8.06
N SER A 21 -6.73 -17.31 8.30
CA SER A 21 -6.49 -16.34 7.41
C SER A 21 -5.16 -15.94 7.66
N SER A 22 -4.31 -16.80 7.70
CA SER A 22 -3.10 -16.50 7.97
C SER A 22 -2.52 -15.52 7.11
N GLY A 23 -2.04 -14.63 7.55
CA GLY A 23 -1.22 -13.79 6.80
C GLY A 23 -1.87 -12.87 5.85
N ASP A 24 -3.12 -12.88 5.83
CA ASP A 24 -3.75 -12.06 4.89
C ASP A 24 -4.17 -10.79 5.53
N ALA A 25 -3.37 -10.24 6.39
CA ALA A 25 -3.65 -8.92 6.88
C ALA A 25 -3.55 -7.99 5.69
N PRO A 26 -4.42 -7.05 5.55
CA PRO A 26 -4.36 -6.12 4.45
C PRO A 26 -3.04 -5.38 4.49
N LEU A 27 -2.49 -5.14 3.36
CA LEU A 27 -1.26 -4.38 3.26
C LEU A 27 -1.52 -2.96 3.76
N ASP A 28 -0.55 -2.39 4.44
CA ASP A 28 -0.72 -1.07 5.02
C ASP A 28 0.10 -0.06 4.21
N PRO A 29 -0.55 0.89 3.57
CA PRO A 29 0.18 1.88 2.80
C PRO A 29 0.84 2.98 3.64
N VAL A 30 0.46 3.10 4.90
CA VAL A 30 1.00 4.15 5.76
C VAL A 30 2.48 3.91 5.99
N GLY A 31 3.28 4.93 5.85
CA GLY A 31 4.72 4.85 6.08
C GLY A 31 5.50 5.54 4.99
N SER A 32 6.77 5.24 4.93
CA SER A 32 7.68 5.87 4.00
C SER A 32 8.03 4.93 2.87
N TRP A 33 8.08 5.47 1.67
CA TRP A 33 8.37 4.72 0.47
C TRP A 33 9.45 5.46 -0.33
N GLY A 34 10.38 4.73 -0.88
CA GLY A 34 11.47 5.32 -1.66
C GLY A 34 12.72 5.50 -0.82
N SER A 35 13.52 6.46 -1.18
CA SER A 35 14.83 6.65 -0.55
C SER A 35 14.93 8.04 0.06
N ASP A 36 15.58 8.16 1.19
CA ASP A 36 15.79 9.47 1.79
C ASP A 36 17.14 10.06 1.34
N VAL A 37 17.79 9.44 0.39
CA VAL A 37 19.04 9.97 -0.14
C VAL A 37 18.75 11.21 -0.99
N PRO A 38 19.47 12.29 -0.81
CA PRO A 38 19.25 13.49 -1.62
C PRO A 38 19.31 13.19 -3.11
N GLY A 39 18.36 13.71 -3.86
CA GLY A 39 18.27 13.49 -5.30
C GLY A 39 17.44 12.29 -5.70
N GLU A 40 16.96 11.53 -4.74
CA GLU A 40 16.11 10.37 -5.01
C GLU A 40 14.69 10.60 -4.52
N PRO A 41 13.71 10.03 -5.18
CA PRO A 41 12.32 10.29 -4.80
C PRO A 41 11.87 9.48 -3.59
N ASN A 42 10.94 10.05 -2.84
CA ASN A 42 10.27 9.33 -1.77
C ASN A 42 8.88 9.89 -1.51
N LEU A 43 8.05 9.10 -0.89
CA LEU A 43 6.74 9.51 -0.44
C LEU A 43 6.53 9.07 1.00
N VAL A 44 5.84 9.88 1.76
CA VAL A 44 5.39 9.51 3.09
C VAL A 44 3.88 9.59 3.07
N LEU A 45 3.23 8.49 3.38
CA LEU A 45 1.77 8.42 3.44
C LEU A 45 1.37 8.36 4.90
N GLU A 46 0.59 9.35 5.33
CA GLU A 46 0.16 9.42 6.72
C GLU A 46 -1.23 8.87 6.89
N GLN A 47 -1.52 8.39 8.05
CA GLN A 47 -2.78 7.73 8.33
C GLN A 47 -3.97 8.66 8.12
N ASP A 48 -3.81 9.95 8.27
CA ASP A 48 -4.87 10.92 8.10
C ASP A 48 -5.13 11.29 6.64
N GLY A 49 -4.46 10.66 5.71
CA GLY A 49 -4.65 10.93 4.29
C GLY A 49 -3.72 11.97 3.72
N LYS A 50 -2.76 12.44 4.48
CA LYS A 50 -1.79 13.39 3.95
C LYS A 50 -0.66 12.67 3.26
N LEU A 51 -0.14 13.31 2.23
CA LEU A 51 0.97 12.78 1.48
C LEU A 51 2.03 13.86 1.42
N SER A 52 3.26 13.48 1.65
CA SER A 52 4.37 14.39 1.49
C SER A 52 5.55 13.62 0.92
N GLY A 53 6.57 14.30 0.48
CA GLY A 53 7.76 13.65 -0.05
C GLY A 53 8.52 14.56 -0.97
N THR A 54 9.25 13.96 -1.88
CA THR A 54 10.06 14.69 -2.83
C THR A 54 10.18 13.88 -4.12
N ASP A 55 10.33 14.56 -5.24
CA ASP A 55 10.62 13.91 -6.50
C ASP A 55 12.14 13.82 -6.72
N GLY A 56 12.92 14.13 -5.72
CA GLY A 56 14.37 14.16 -5.82
C GLY A 56 14.89 15.58 -5.95
N CYS A 57 14.05 16.50 -6.34
CA CYS A 57 14.39 17.91 -6.50
C CYS A 57 13.42 18.79 -5.72
N ASN A 58 12.15 18.61 -5.96
CA ASN A 58 11.11 19.42 -5.35
C ASN A 58 10.37 18.70 -4.25
N ARG A 59 9.86 19.47 -3.29
CA ARG A 59 9.03 18.90 -2.25
C ARG A 59 7.65 18.66 -2.82
N LEU A 60 7.06 17.56 -2.48
CA LEU A 60 5.70 17.21 -2.90
C LEU A 60 4.80 17.17 -1.68
N ILE A 61 3.60 17.71 -1.81
CA ILE A 61 2.58 17.63 -0.79
C ILE A 61 1.25 17.37 -1.45
N GLY A 62 0.43 16.60 -0.81
CA GLY A 62 -0.88 16.27 -1.36
C GLY A 62 -1.67 15.40 -0.41
N SER A 63 -2.54 14.59 -0.97
CA SER A 63 -3.37 13.67 -0.20
C SER A 63 -3.47 12.34 -0.90
N TRP A 64 -3.94 11.34 -0.19
CA TRP A 64 -4.14 10.01 -0.76
C TRP A 64 -5.39 9.35 -0.18
N GLU A 65 -6.00 8.50 -0.98
CA GLU A 65 -7.13 7.72 -0.56
C GLU A 65 -6.92 6.31 -1.07
N ARG A 66 -7.46 5.35 -0.39
CA ARG A 66 -7.27 3.95 -0.76
C ARG A 66 -8.57 3.30 -1.16
N THR A 67 -8.54 2.52 -2.23
CA THR A 67 -9.63 1.67 -2.65
C THR A 67 -9.02 0.33 -3.00
N GLY A 68 -9.20 -0.67 -2.14
CA GLY A 68 -8.56 -1.97 -2.36
C GLY A 68 -7.04 -1.82 -2.30
N ASP A 69 -6.36 -2.22 -3.33
CA ASP A 69 -4.92 -2.07 -3.41
C ASP A 69 -4.52 -0.88 -4.26
N THR A 70 -5.46 -0.04 -4.62
CA THR A 70 -5.17 1.16 -5.39
C THR A 70 -5.17 2.36 -4.48
N LEU A 71 -4.16 3.18 -4.62
CA LEU A 71 -4.07 4.45 -3.91
C LEU A 71 -4.28 5.54 -4.94
N GLU A 72 -5.19 6.47 -4.63
CA GLU A 72 -5.42 7.59 -5.51
C GLU A 72 -4.84 8.80 -4.86
N PHE A 73 -4.05 9.55 -5.60
CA PHE A 73 -3.44 10.75 -5.07
C PHE A 73 -4.20 11.96 -5.55
N GLY A 74 -4.44 12.88 -4.66
CA GLY A 74 -4.98 14.18 -5.06
C GLY A 74 -3.90 14.97 -5.78
N PRO A 75 -4.20 16.14 -6.27
CA PRO A 75 -3.20 16.94 -6.96
C PRO A 75 -1.98 17.18 -6.09
N LEU A 76 -0.81 16.96 -6.63
CA LEU A 76 0.41 17.16 -5.88
C LEU A 76 0.88 18.58 -6.08
N GLY A 77 1.08 19.27 -4.98
CA GLY A 77 1.66 20.60 -5.02
C GLY A 77 3.08 20.55 -4.51
N GLY A 78 3.75 21.66 -4.51
CA GLY A 78 5.08 21.74 -3.97
C GLY A 78 5.93 22.80 -4.63
N THR A 79 7.22 22.70 -4.41
CA THR A 79 8.16 23.65 -4.99
C THR A 79 8.37 23.34 -6.47
N ARG A 80 8.97 24.29 -7.19
CA ARG A 80 9.22 24.07 -8.59
C ARG A 80 10.61 24.54 -8.91
N MET A 81 11.58 23.81 -8.48
CA MET A 81 12.96 24.10 -8.76
C MET A 81 13.42 23.25 -9.93
N LEU A 82 14.50 23.63 -10.56
CA LEU A 82 15.08 22.86 -11.61
C LEU A 82 16.38 22.28 -11.07
N CYS A 83 16.53 21.00 -11.11
CA CYS A 83 17.74 20.33 -10.62
C CYS A 83 18.34 19.54 -11.76
N GLU A 84 19.55 19.90 -12.19
CA GLU A 84 20.16 19.20 -13.27
C GLU A 84 20.47 17.76 -12.89
N GLY A 85 20.26 16.87 -13.79
CA GLY A 85 20.58 15.46 -13.57
C GLY A 85 19.59 14.69 -12.72
N VAL A 86 18.51 15.34 -12.28
CA VAL A 86 17.52 14.67 -11.46
C VAL A 86 16.29 14.40 -12.29
N ASP A 87 15.85 13.15 -12.31
CA ASP A 87 14.62 12.78 -13.00
C ASP A 87 13.48 12.95 -12.02
N THR A 88 12.64 13.94 -12.23
CA THR A 88 11.56 14.29 -11.31
C THR A 88 10.24 13.57 -11.65
N TRP A 89 10.34 12.36 -12.10
CA TRP A 89 9.16 11.57 -12.54
C TRP A 89 8.05 11.48 -11.50
N LEU A 90 8.40 11.46 -10.23
CA LEU A 90 7.40 11.29 -9.19
C LEU A 90 6.43 12.47 -9.10
N ALA A 91 6.81 13.62 -9.61
CA ALA A 91 5.92 14.77 -9.60
C ALA A 91 4.66 14.52 -10.45
N ASP A 92 4.71 13.57 -11.37
CA ASP A 92 3.56 13.27 -12.22
C ASP A 92 2.69 12.14 -11.63
N ALA A 93 2.94 11.73 -10.42
CA ALA A 93 2.19 10.65 -9.81
C ALA A 93 0.72 11.03 -9.63
N ALA A 94 -0.17 10.14 -10.03
CA ALA A 94 -1.60 10.31 -9.86
C ALA A 94 -2.21 9.16 -9.08
N SER A 95 -1.60 8.00 -9.13
CA SER A 95 -2.11 6.84 -8.39
C SER A 95 -1.00 5.82 -8.18
N ALA A 96 -1.27 4.81 -7.40
CA ALA A 96 -0.33 3.71 -7.19
C ALA A 96 -1.07 2.42 -6.92
N THR A 97 -0.40 1.32 -7.20
CA THR A 97 -0.87 0.00 -6.78
C THR A 97 0.01 -0.43 -5.62
N LEU A 98 -0.61 -0.84 -4.54
CA LEU A 98 0.09 -1.23 -3.34
C LEU A 98 0.52 -2.69 -3.42
N GLY A 99 1.80 -2.94 -3.30
CA GLY A 99 2.33 -4.29 -3.20
C GLY A 99 2.86 -4.52 -1.80
N THR A 100 3.44 -5.66 -1.57
CA THR A 100 3.94 -6.02 -0.24
C THR A 100 5.05 -5.08 0.21
N ASP A 101 6.00 -4.83 -0.65
CA ASP A 101 7.14 -4.00 -0.32
C ASP A 101 7.38 -2.89 -1.34
N SER A 102 6.45 -2.63 -2.19
CA SER A 102 6.63 -1.60 -3.20
C SER A 102 5.33 -0.95 -3.62
N LEU A 103 5.44 0.24 -4.16
CA LEU A 103 4.34 0.95 -4.77
C LEU A 103 4.67 1.11 -6.23
N GLN A 104 3.79 0.65 -7.11
CA GLN A 104 3.92 0.93 -8.53
C GLN A 104 3.18 2.23 -8.79
N ILE A 105 3.86 3.22 -9.28
CA ILE A 105 3.30 4.56 -9.46
C ILE A 105 2.84 4.75 -10.90
N TYR A 106 1.68 5.39 -11.05
CA TYR A 106 1.09 5.68 -12.35
C TYR A 106 0.83 7.18 -12.50
N ASN A 107 0.88 7.66 -13.71
CA ASN A 107 0.54 9.06 -13.98
C ASN A 107 -0.97 9.17 -14.24
N ALA A 108 -1.43 10.37 -14.58
CA ALA A 108 -2.86 10.60 -14.81
C ALA A 108 -3.41 9.86 -16.03
N ALA A 109 -2.56 9.38 -16.90
CA ALA A 109 -2.98 8.58 -18.05
C ALA A 109 -2.89 7.09 -17.75
N ASP A 110 -2.75 6.72 -16.48
CA ASP A 110 -2.63 5.34 -16.02
C ASP A 110 -1.41 4.62 -16.60
N GLN A 111 -0.39 5.35 -16.92
CA GLN A 111 0.85 4.75 -17.39
C GLN A 111 1.80 4.56 -16.22
N PRO A 112 2.45 3.40 -16.11
CA PRO A 112 3.40 3.20 -15.01
C PRO A 112 4.61 4.07 -15.25
N ILE A 113 4.99 4.83 -14.24
CA ILE A 113 6.09 5.76 -14.37
C ILE A 113 7.24 5.45 -13.41
N GLY A 114 7.07 4.55 -12.49
CA GLY A 114 8.14 4.17 -11.59
C GLY A 114 7.65 3.37 -10.41
N THR A 115 8.57 2.93 -9.61
CA THR A 115 8.28 2.10 -8.43
C THR A 115 9.05 2.66 -7.25
N LEU A 116 8.41 2.69 -6.11
CA LEU A 116 9.07 3.06 -4.86
C LEU A 116 9.03 1.86 -3.93
N ASP A 117 10.16 1.52 -3.35
CA ASP A 117 10.23 0.42 -2.40
C ASP A 117 9.93 0.93 -1.00
N ARG A 118 9.44 0.05 -0.17
CA ARG A 118 9.16 0.45 1.21
C ARG A 118 10.48 0.76 1.91
N ASP A 119 10.52 1.90 2.54
CA ASP A 119 11.70 2.32 3.27
C ASP A 119 11.66 1.63 4.62
N ARG A 120 12.71 0.94 4.98
CA ARG A 120 12.76 0.22 6.24
C ARG A 120 13.79 0.74 7.18
#